data_2b2f16d0f4417b11f09f114083c12cb1
#
_entry.id   2b2f16d0f4417b11f09f114083c12cb1
#
_cell.length_a   1.000
_cell.length_b   1.000
_cell.length_c   1.000
_cell.angle_alpha   90.00
_cell.angle_beta   90.00
_cell.angle_gamma   90.00
#
_symmetry.space_group_name_H-M   'P 1'
#
loop_
_entity.id
_entity.type
_entity.pdbx_description
1 polymer ?
#
loop_
_entity_poly.entity_id
_entity_poly.type
_entity_poly.pdbx_seq_one_letter_code
_entity_poly.pdbx_strand_id
1 'polypeptide(L)'
;MSLSEFSLSGKKALVIGARRNMGKGFALGLAEAGADVAVTDINIESGQLQAVSEQIEAMGRKSIFLKTDISSQKDVKKMVDKVMLEFGGID
;
A
#
# COMPACT_ATOMS: atom_id res chain seq x y z
N MET A 1 -14.43 -4.47 15.81
CA MET A 1 -13.08 -4.98 16.06
C MET A 1 -12.05 -4.10 15.35
N SER A 2 -11.02 -3.69 16.04
CA SER A 2 -9.97 -2.87 15.46
C SER A 2 -8.83 -3.76 14.97
N LEU A 3 -8.24 -3.42 13.81
CA LEU A 3 -7.05 -4.11 13.33
C LEU A 3 -5.86 -3.92 14.26
N SER A 4 -5.88 -2.88 15.10
CA SER A 4 -4.80 -2.64 16.06
C SER A 4 -4.74 -3.72 17.15
N GLU A 5 -5.78 -4.52 17.32
CA GLU A 5 -5.77 -5.66 18.23
C GLU A 5 -4.92 -6.82 17.70
N PHE A 6 -4.61 -6.79 16.42
CA PHE A 6 -3.76 -7.79 15.77
C PHE A 6 -2.45 -7.12 15.40
N SER A 7 -1.33 -7.67 15.85
CA SER A 7 -0.04 -7.12 15.45
C SER A 7 0.37 -7.64 14.08
N LEU A 8 0.62 -6.71 13.16
CA LEU A 8 1.19 -7.00 11.85
C LEU A 8 2.62 -6.46 11.75
N SER A 9 3.24 -6.24 12.89
CA SER A 9 4.61 -5.74 12.94
C SER A 9 5.56 -6.62 12.12
N GLY A 10 6.34 -6.01 11.23
CA GLY A 10 7.24 -6.72 10.36
C GLY A 10 6.59 -7.29 9.09
N LYS A 11 5.28 -7.19 8.95
CA LYS A 11 4.59 -7.63 7.75
C LYS A 11 4.65 -6.58 6.64
N LYS A 12 4.53 -7.03 5.42
CA LYS A 12 4.59 -6.18 4.24
C LYS A 12 3.37 -6.45 3.37
N ALA A 13 2.56 -5.42 3.16
CA ALA A 13 1.30 -5.55 2.46
C ALA A 13 1.30 -4.74 1.16
N LEU A 14 0.53 -5.20 0.20
CA LEU A 14 0.30 -4.52 -1.07
C LEU A 14 -1.21 -4.37 -1.24
N VAL A 15 -1.67 -3.12 -1.36
CA VAL A 15 -3.09 -2.84 -1.55
C VAL A 15 -3.30 -2.22 -2.93
N ILE A 16 -4.14 -2.87 -3.73
CA ILE A 16 -4.49 -2.42 -5.08
C ILE A 16 -5.81 -1.66 -5.01
N GLY A 17 -5.88 -0.53 -5.71
CA GLY A 17 -7.07 0.32 -5.66
C GLY A 17 -7.16 1.11 -4.36
N ALA A 18 -6.03 1.54 -3.83
CA ALA A 18 -5.94 2.13 -2.49
C ALA A 18 -6.18 3.63 -2.46
N ARG A 19 -6.52 4.24 -3.59
CA ARG A 19 -6.67 5.69 -3.70
C ARG A 19 -7.81 6.22 -2.82
N ARG A 20 -8.89 5.46 -2.69
CA ARG A 20 -10.09 5.93 -1.98
C ARG A 20 -10.93 4.75 -1.50
N ASN A 21 -11.99 5.06 -0.73
CA ASN A 21 -13.01 4.11 -0.29
C ASN A 21 -12.42 2.94 0.49
N MET A 22 -12.88 1.73 0.19
CA MET A 22 -12.50 0.52 0.91
C MET A 22 -11.00 0.23 0.84
N GLY A 23 -10.40 0.41 -0.34
CA GLY A 23 -8.96 0.19 -0.51
C GLY A 23 -8.13 1.10 0.36
N LYS A 24 -8.49 2.38 0.44
CA LYS A 24 -7.83 3.35 1.33
C LYS A 24 -7.99 2.91 2.78
N GLY A 25 -9.20 2.50 3.17
CA GLY A 25 -9.47 2.04 4.53
C GLY A 25 -8.63 0.83 4.91
N PHE A 26 -8.51 -0.15 4.02
CA PHE A 26 -7.66 -1.31 4.26
C PHE A 26 -6.19 -0.92 4.41
N ALA A 27 -5.70 -0.05 3.53
CA ALA A 27 -4.29 0.36 3.58
C ALA A 27 -3.97 1.03 4.92
N LEU A 28 -4.81 1.97 5.35
CA LEU A 28 -4.59 2.67 6.61
C LEU A 28 -4.74 1.73 7.81
N GLY A 29 -5.70 0.81 7.77
CA GLY A 29 -5.89 -0.18 8.84
C GLY A 29 -4.72 -1.13 8.98
N LEU A 30 -4.16 -1.59 7.86
CA LEU A 30 -2.97 -2.45 7.89
C LEU A 30 -1.77 -1.72 8.47
N ALA A 31 -1.58 -0.46 8.10
CA ALA A 31 -0.49 0.36 8.64
C ALA A 31 -0.67 0.61 10.14
N GLU A 32 -1.90 0.86 10.58
CA GLU A 32 -2.22 1.05 12.00
C GLU A 32 -1.88 -0.21 12.79
N ALA A 33 -2.08 -1.39 12.21
CA ALA A 33 -1.74 -2.66 12.84
C ALA A 33 -0.24 -2.97 12.82
N GLY A 34 0.57 -2.17 12.13
CA GLY A 34 2.02 -2.28 12.16
C GLY A 34 2.69 -2.72 10.86
N ALA A 35 1.93 -2.92 9.80
CA ALA A 35 2.50 -3.34 8.51
C ALA A 35 3.11 -2.17 7.74
N ASP A 36 4.14 -2.45 6.97
CA ASP A 36 4.57 -1.57 5.89
C ASP A 36 3.63 -1.82 4.71
N VAL A 37 3.19 -0.76 4.04
CA VAL A 37 2.13 -0.90 3.03
C VAL A 37 2.51 -0.19 1.74
N ALA A 38 2.55 -0.94 0.66
CA ALA A 38 2.63 -0.39 -0.68
C ALA A 38 1.20 -0.20 -1.20
N VAL A 39 0.92 0.97 -1.74
CA VAL A 39 -0.41 1.30 -2.27
C VAL A 39 -0.34 1.58 -3.76
N THR A 40 -1.28 1.04 -4.51
CA THR A 40 -1.32 1.23 -5.95
C THR A 40 -2.71 1.61 -6.42
N ASP A 41 -2.76 2.30 -7.55
CA ASP A 41 -4.01 2.64 -8.23
C ASP A 41 -3.68 2.97 -9.67
N ILE A 42 -4.67 2.91 -10.54
CA ILE A 42 -4.50 3.32 -11.93
C ILE A 42 -4.40 4.86 -12.03
N ASN A 43 -4.96 5.57 -11.09
CA ASN A 43 -4.96 7.03 -11.05
C ASN A 43 -4.05 7.53 -9.94
N ILE A 44 -2.95 8.20 -10.31
CA ILE A 44 -2.08 8.91 -9.36
C ILE A 44 -2.10 10.41 -9.57
N GLU A 45 -2.71 10.88 -10.65
CA GLU A 45 -2.70 12.28 -11.05
C GLU A 45 -3.49 13.17 -10.09
N SER A 46 -4.49 12.60 -9.40
CA SER A 46 -5.30 13.34 -8.42
C SER A 46 -4.56 13.66 -7.13
N GLY A 47 -3.44 12.99 -6.88
CA GLY A 47 -2.71 13.11 -5.61
C GLY A 47 -3.30 12.33 -4.45
N GLN A 48 -4.45 11.67 -4.64
CA GLN A 48 -5.11 10.93 -3.57
C GLN A 48 -4.29 9.72 -3.11
N LEU A 49 -3.69 9.00 -4.04
CA LEU A 49 -2.87 7.83 -3.69
C LEU A 49 -1.62 8.24 -2.92
N GLN A 50 -0.96 9.30 -3.37
CA GLN A 50 0.19 9.85 -2.66
C GLN A 50 -0.17 10.25 -1.23
N ALA A 51 -1.34 10.87 -1.05
CA ALA A 51 -1.82 11.28 0.26
C ALA A 51 -2.00 10.06 1.20
N VAL A 52 -2.51 8.94 0.68
CA VAL A 52 -2.65 7.71 1.47
C VAL A 52 -1.28 7.21 1.92
N SER A 53 -0.30 7.18 1.01
CA SER A 53 1.06 6.76 1.34
C SER A 53 1.68 7.66 2.39
N GLU A 54 1.48 8.98 2.28
CA GLU A 54 1.99 9.94 3.27
C GLU A 54 1.35 9.73 4.65
N GLN A 55 0.06 9.40 4.70
CA GLN A 55 -0.61 9.08 5.96
C GLN A 55 -0.01 7.83 6.61
N ILE A 56 0.33 6.83 5.80
CA ILE A 56 0.97 5.61 6.31
C ILE A 56 2.35 5.94 6.87
N GLU A 57 3.12 6.76 6.18
CA GLU A 57 4.43 7.18 6.66
C GLU A 57 4.33 7.98 7.96
N ALA A 58 3.28 8.79 8.10
CA ALA A 58 3.03 9.55 9.33
C ALA A 58 2.74 8.63 10.52
N MET A 59 2.32 7.39 10.27
CA MET A 59 2.13 6.39 11.33
C MET A 59 3.44 5.69 11.71
N GLY A 60 4.56 6.06 11.09
CA GLY A 60 5.85 5.43 11.32
C GLY A 60 6.07 4.16 10.52
N ARG A 61 5.26 3.90 9.51
CA ARG A 61 5.40 2.72 8.66
C ARG A 61 6.04 3.11 7.33
N LYS A 62 6.70 2.15 6.71
CA LYS A 62 7.26 2.34 5.37
C LYS A 62 6.13 2.25 4.35
N SER A 63 6.12 3.15 3.37
CA SER A 63 5.11 3.13 2.31
C SER A 63 5.69 3.62 1.00
N ILE A 64 5.18 3.06 -0.08
CA ILE A 64 5.42 3.55 -1.45
C ILE A 64 4.10 3.60 -2.18
N PHE A 65 3.99 4.45 -3.18
CA PHE A 65 2.80 4.51 -4.03
C PHE A 65 3.21 4.37 -5.49
N LEU A 66 2.40 3.62 -6.26
CA LEU A 66 2.73 3.28 -7.63
C LEU A 66 1.48 3.35 -8.49
N LYS A 67 1.64 3.85 -9.72
CA LYS A 67 0.60 3.74 -10.73
C LYS A 67 0.65 2.34 -11.32
N THR A 68 -0.47 1.63 -11.30
CA THR A 68 -0.56 0.27 -11.86
C THR A 68 -1.89 0.06 -12.53
N ASP A 69 -1.84 -0.38 -13.78
CA ASP A 69 -3.00 -0.88 -14.51
C ASP A 69 -2.99 -2.39 -14.38
N ILE A 70 -3.91 -2.94 -13.58
CA ILE A 70 -3.94 -4.38 -13.31
C ILE A 70 -4.33 -5.21 -14.53
N SER A 71 -4.85 -4.59 -15.59
CA SER A 71 -5.11 -5.27 -16.85
C SER A 71 -3.84 -5.46 -17.67
N SER A 72 -2.75 -4.80 -17.31
CA SER A 72 -1.46 -4.89 -17.98
C SER A 72 -0.51 -5.79 -17.20
N GLN A 73 -0.15 -6.94 -17.80
CA GLN A 73 0.81 -7.86 -17.18
C GLN A 73 2.17 -7.19 -16.93
N LYS A 74 2.56 -6.31 -17.85
CA LYS A 74 3.82 -5.56 -17.71
C LYS A 74 3.79 -4.64 -16.50
N ASP A 75 2.68 -3.94 -16.28
CA ASP A 75 2.52 -3.05 -15.14
C ASP A 75 2.49 -3.85 -13.83
N VAL A 76 1.78 -4.98 -13.80
CA VAL A 76 1.72 -5.83 -12.63
C VAL A 76 3.12 -6.34 -12.25
N LYS A 77 3.89 -6.77 -13.24
CA LYS A 77 5.26 -7.23 -13.01
C LYS A 77 6.13 -6.10 -12.44
N LYS A 78 6.05 -4.90 -13.02
CA LYS A 78 6.79 -3.75 -12.51
C LYS A 78 6.42 -3.42 -11.07
N MET A 79 5.12 -3.49 -10.76
CA MET A 79 4.62 -3.24 -9.41
C MET A 79 5.22 -4.23 -8.41
N VAL A 80 5.13 -5.51 -8.71
CA VAL A 80 5.66 -6.56 -7.83
C VAL A 80 7.17 -6.39 -7.65
N ASP A 81 7.90 -6.20 -8.76
CA ASP A 81 9.36 -6.02 -8.71
C ASP A 81 9.73 -4.81 -7.84
N LYS A 82 9.00 -3.71 -7.95
CA LYS A 82 9.28 -2.51 -7.17
C LYS A 82 9.03 -2.74 -5.67
N VAL A 83 7.93 -3.39 -5.34
CA VAL A 83 7.59 -3.70 -3.95
C VAL A 83 8.62 -4.66 -3.35
N MET A 84 9.02 -5.69 -4.10
CA MET A 84 10.05 -6.63 -3.65
C MET A 84 11.38 -5.92 -3.40
N LEU A 85 11.75 -4.98 -4.29
CA LEU A 85 12.99 -4.23 -4.13
C LEU A 85 12.96 -3.33 -2.89
N GLU A 86 11.85 -2.62 -2.68
CA GLU A 86 11.74 -1.64 -1.58
C GLU A 86 11.48 -2.29 -0.23
N PHE A 87 10.68 -3.36 -0.20
CA PHE A 87 10.25 -4.01 1.05
C PHE A 87 10.98 -5.31 1.34
N GLY A 88 11.57 -5.93 0.33
CA GLY A 88 12.21 -7.23 0.48
C GLY A 88 11.24 -8.41 0.53
N GLY A 89 9.96 -8.17 0.31
CA GLY A 89 8.96 -9.23 0.30
C GLY A 89 7.54 -8.70 0.34
N ILE A 90 6.58 -9.60 0.21
CA ILE A 90 5.14 -9.32 0.32
C ILE A 90 4.56 -10.46 1.15
N ASP A 91 3.85 -10.13 2.19
CA ASP A 91 3.15 -11.10 3.02
C ASP A 91 1.67 -11.13 2.66
#